data_8314e07c95f2994fa4b86b414c683252
#
_entry.id   8314e07c95f2994fa4b86b414c683252
#
_cell.length_a   1.000
_cell.length_b   1.000
_cell.length_c   1.000
_cell.angle_alpha   90.00
_cell.angle_beta   90.00
_cell.angle_gamma   90.00
#
_symmetry.space_group_name_H-M   'P 1'
#
loop_
_entity.id
_entity.type
_entity.pdbx_description
1 polymer ?
#
loop_
_entity_poly.entity_id
_entity_poly.type
_entity_poly.pdbx_seq_one_letter_code
_entity_poly.pdbx_strand_id
1 'polypeptide(L)'
;MRRRVLLILATMGLEVLLLGGVALADTIDGTSGPDDLVGTDQEDVIHASGGADYVSGLAGPDVLYAGAGNDTVVGREGNDSIYGNTGSDTLFGNESNDTINSAGDGVKDVVKCGIGKNDTAYVDKIDWVKENCENVFLLVRSGGA
;
A
#
# COMPACT_ATOMS: atom_id res chain seq x y z
N MET A 1 -1.86 24.12 0.39
CA MET A 1 -1.69 23.81 1.82
C MET A 1 -1.98 22.33 2.00
N ARG A 2 -0.95 21.51 2.23
CA ARG A 2 -1.14 20.09 2.54
C ARG A 2 -1.65 19.99 3.97
N ARG A 3 -2.89 19.58 4.14
CA ARG A 3 -3.42 19.29 5.47
C ARG A 3 -2.90 17.91 5.87
N ARG A 4 -2.06 17.87 6.87
CA ARG A 4 -1.75 16.63 7.58
C ARG A 4 -3.00 16.27 8.36
N VAL A 5 -3.76 15.32 7.87
CA VAL A 5 -4.88 14.76 8.62
C VAL A 5 -4.34 13.53 9.33
N LEU A 6 -3.93 13.72 10.57
CA LEU A 6 -3.82 12.62 11.51
C LEU A 6 -5.27 12.29 11.89
N LEU A 7 -5.93 11.48 11.07
CA LEU A 7 -7.30 11.08 11.33
C LEU A 7 -7.27 9.88 12.28
N ILE A 8 -7.19 10.16 13.57
CA ILE A 8 -7.63 9.22 14.58
C ILE A 8 -9.16 9.35 14.60
N LEU A 9 -9.85 8.65 13.71
CA LEU A 9 -11.29 8.46 13.83
C LEU A 9 -11.54 7.33 14.81
N ALA A 10 -11.56 7.68 16.10
CA ALA A 10 -12.16 6.86 17.11
C ALA A 10 -13.67 6.80 16.88
N THR A 11 -14.13 5.83 16.09
CA THR A 11 -15.52 5.45 16.11
C THR A 11 -15.73 4.44 17.23
N MET A 12 -16.38 4.94 18.29
CA MET A 12 -16.98 4.24 19.41
C MET A 12 -16.05 3.57 20.44
N GLY A 13 -15.71 4.34 21.45
CA GLY A 13 -15.86 3.91 22.84
C GLY A 13 -15.04 2.73 23.30
N LEU A 14 -13.73 2.78 23.14
CA LEU A 14 -12.83 2.15 24.10
C LEU A 14 -11.57 3.01 24.20
N GLU A 15 -11.55 3.95 25.14
CA GLU A 15 -10.29 4.52 25.61
C GLU A 15 -9.51 3.38 26.26
N VAL A 16 -8.63 2.75 25.50
CA VAL A 16 -7.60 1.89 26.10
C VAL A 16 -6.55 2.81 26.68
N LEU A 17 -6.60 2.98 27.99
CA LEU A 17 -5.54 3.58 28.77
C LEU A 17 -4.27 2.74 28.61
N LEU A 18 -3.38 3.18 27.73
CA LEU A 18 -2.08 2.59 27.48
C LEU A 18 -1.18 2.74 28.71
N LEU A 19 -1.20 1.78 29.59
CA LEU A 19 -0.10 1.49 30.50
C LEU A 19 0.76 0.41 29.85
N GLY A 20 1.84 0.83 29.17
CA GLY A 20 2.89 -0.07 28.66
C GLY A 20 2.68 -0.54 27.22
N GLY A 21 3.06 0.26 26.27
CA GLY A 21 3.78 -0.04 25.03
C GLY A 21 3.43 -1.29 24.22
N VAL A 22 2.17 -1.59 23.96
CA VAL A 22 1.81 -2.45 22.83
C VAL A 22 1.02 -1.56 21.87
N ALA A 23 1.66 -1.12 20.81
CA ALA A 23 0.93 -0.61 19.67
C ALA A 23 0.06 -1.76 19.15
N LEU A 24 -1.22 -1.52 18.98
CA LEU A 24 -2.13 -2.49 18.36
C LEU A 24 -2.15 -2.21 16.87
N ALA A 25 -2.31 -3.27 16.09
CA ALA A 25 -2.62 -3.17 14.67
C ALA A 25 -3.78 -2.22 14.44
N ASP A 26 -3.63 -1.27 13.53
CA ASP A 26 -4.64 -0.27 13.23
C ASP A 26 -5.32 -0.53 11.89
N THR A 27 -6.59 -0.15 11.81
CA THR A 27 -7.26 0.01 10.52
C THR A 27 -7.42 1.50 10.26
N ILE A 28 -6.85 1.97 9.15
CA ILE A 28 -6.83 3.38 8.77
C ILE A 28 -7.59 3.53 7.46
N ASP A 29 -8.65 4.33 7.48
CA ASP A 29 -9.44 4.64 6.29
C ASP A 29 -9.23 6.09 5.88
N GLY A 30 -8.82 6.28 4.63
CA GLY A 30 -8.73 7.58 3.97
C GLY A 30 -10.09 8.07 3.47
N THR A 31 -10.05 9.17 2.76
CA THR A 31 -11.22 9.85 2.21
C THR A 31 -11.30 9.68 0.69
N SER A 32 -12.16 10.45 0.01
CA SER A 32 -12.18 10.51 -1.46
C SER A 32 -11.30 11.62 -2.05
N GLY A 33 -10.45 12.23 -1.25
CA GLY A 33 -9.52 13.28 -1.64
C GLY A 33 -8.10 12.96 -1.17
N PRO A 34 -7.11 13.75 -1.58
CA PRO A 34 -5.71 13.46 -1.29
C PRO A 34 -5.42 13.36 0.21
N ASP A 35 -4.93 12.21 0.64
CA ASP A 35 -4.61 11.88 2.02
C ASP A 35 -3.11 11.58 2.23
N ASP A 36 -2.65 11.70 3.46
CA ASP A 36 -1.30 11.32 3.91
C ASP A 36 -1.50 10.35 5.10
N LEU A 37 -1.45 9.04 4.81
CA LEU A 37 -1.80 7.98 5.74
C LEU A 37 -0.53 7.25 6.17
N VAL A 38 -0.35 7.14 7.47
CA VAL A 38 0.83 6.51 8.05
C VAL A 38 0.37 5.52 9.13
N GLY A 39 0.81 4.27 8.99
CA GLY A 39 0.57 3.19 9.94
C GLY A 39 1.38 3.31 11.22
N THR A 40 1.57 2.18 11.85
CA THR A 40 2.32 2.02 13.11
C THR A 40 3.54 1.11 12.91
N ASP A 41 4.17 0.68 14.00
CA ASP A 41 5.22 -0.34 13.93
C ASP A 41 4.65 -1.77 14.10
N GLN A 42 3.36 -1.97 13.84
CA GLN A 42 2.66 -3.25 13.93
C GLN A 42 1.92 -3.53 12.62
N GLU A 43 1.38 -4.74 12.50
CA GLU A 43 0.52 -5.09 11.37
C GLU A 43 -0.67 -4.13 11.24
N ASP A 44 -0.79 -3.45 10.11
CA ASP A 44 -1.85 -2.48 9.83
C ASP A 44 -2.63 -2.83 8.57
N VAL A 45 -3.86 -2.33 8.50
CA VAL A 45 -4.67 -2.36 7.28
C VAL A 45 -5.03 -0.92 6.91
N ILE A 46 -4.54 -0.46 5.77
CA ILE A 46 -4.76 0.92 5.30
C ILE A 46 -5.55 0.92 4.00
N HIS A 47 -6.66 1.65 3.96
CA HIS A 47 -7.46 1.89 2.77
C HIS A 47 -7.43 3.38 2.44
N ALA A 48 -6.72 3.80 1.39
CA ALA A 48 -6.63 5.21 1.03
C ALA A 48 -7.88 5.72 0.31
N SER A 49 -8.64 4.82 -0.32
CA SER A 49 -9.93 5.07 -0.95
C SER A 49 -9.83 5.78 -2.29
N GLY A 50 -9.69 7.09 -2.34
CA GLY A 50 -9.55 7.78 -3.61
C GLY A 50 -8.95 9.17 -3.45
N GLY A 51 -8.22 9.59 -4.44
CA GLY A 51 -7.45 10.81 -4.38
C GLY A 51 -6.09 10.62 -5.04
N ALA A 52 -5.17 11.45 -4.72
CA ALA A 52 -3.75 11.21 -5.00
C ALA A 52 -3.05 11.11 -3.64
N ASP A 53 -2.92 9.89 -3.16
CA ASP A 53 -2.64 9.59 -1.77
C ASP A 53 -1.16 9.23 -1.54
N TYR A 54 -0.71 9.48 -0.32
CA TYR A 54 0.53 8.93 0.19
C TYR A 54 0.22 7.96 1.32
N VAL A 55 0.68 6.71 1.19
CA VAL A 55 0.48 5.65 2.18
C VAL A 55 1.82 5.09 2.63
N SER A 56 2.03 4.95 3.92
CA SER A 56 3.23 4.33 4.50
C SER A 56 2.85 3.33 5.59
N GLY A 57 3.24 2.05 5.45
CA GLY A 57 3.02 1.01 6.45
C GLY A 57 3.85 1.23 7.72
N LEU A 58 5.11 1.55 7.59
CA LEU A 58 6.19 1.65 8.57
C LEU A 58 6.84 0.30 8.87
N ALA A 59 6.48 -0.36 9.94
CA ALA A 59 7.04 -1.67 10.28
C ALA A 59 5.91 -2.65 10.61
N GLY A 60 6.17 -3.92 10.40
CA GLY A 60 5.14 -4.95 10.54
C GLY A 60 4.66 -5.44 9.17
N PRO A 61 3.95 -6.56 9.13
CA PRO A 61 3.38 -7.07 7.89
C PRO A 61 2.05 -6.38 7.58
N ASP A 62 2.07 -5.40 6.67
CA ASP A 62 0.95 -4.51 6.40
C ASP A 62 0.12 -4.91 5.17
N VAL A 63 -1.14 -4.48 5.16
CA VAL A 63 -2.02 -4.59 3.99
C VAL A 63 -2.45 -3.18 3.56
N LEU A 64 -1.95 -2.75 2.40
CA LEU A 64 -2.06 -1.38 1.93
C LEU A 64 -2.85 -1.33 0.63
N TYR A 65 -4.01 -0.67 0.64
CA TYR A 65 -4.84 -0.42 -0.53
C TYR A 65 -4.79 1.05 -0.91
N ALA A 66 -4.22 1.35 -2.07
CA ALA A 66 -4.15 2.72 -2.58
C ALA A 66 -5.53 3.23 -3.02
N GLY A 67 -6.23 2.46 -3.82
CA GLY A 67 -7.60 2.79 -4.20
C GLY A 67 -7.72 3.40 -5.59
N ALA A 68 -8.32 4.56 -5.71
CA ALA A 68 -8.49 5.20 -6.99
C ALA A 68 -7.74 6.53 -7.05
N GLY A 69 -6.82 6.66 -7.99
CA GLY A 69 -6.04 7.87 -8.15
C GLY A 69 -4.61 7.58 -8.57
N ASN A 70 -3.75 8.56 -8.43
CA ASN A 70 -2.32 8.37 -8.71
C ASN A 70 -1.58 8.42 -7.38
N ASP A 71 -1.32 7.24 -6.83
CA ASP A 71 -0.93 7.08 -5.46
C ASP A 71 0.57 6.77 -5.30
N THR A 72 1.08 7.03 -4.11
CA THR A 72 2.41 6.58 -3.70
C THR A 72 2.27 5.74 -2.45
N VAL A 73 2.60 4.45 -2.56
CA VAL A 73 2.52 3.49 -1.45
C VAL A 73 3.91 2.98 -1.10
N VAL A 74 4.20 2.94 0.18
CA VAL A 74 5.50 2.55 0.73
C VAL A 74 5.28 1.55 1.87
N GLY A 75 5.61 0.25 1.67
CA GLY A 75 5.55 -0.79 2.71
C GLY A 75 6.52 -0.49 3.85
N ARG A 76 7.78 -0.45 3.60
CA ARG A 76 8.95 -0.24 4.45
C ARG A 76 9.48 -1.56 5.04
N GLU A 77 9.43 -1.75 6.39
CA GLU A 77 9.94 -2.94 7.06
C GLU A 77 8.82 -3.96 7.28
N GLY A 78 8.94 -5.15 6.78
CA GLY A 78 7.94 -6.20 6.95
C GLY A 78 7.55 -6.86 5.64
N ASN A 79 6.79 -7.95 5.74
CA ASN A 79 6.29 -8.64 4.56
C ASN A 79 4.93 -8.05 4.18
N ASP A 80 4.93 -7.09 3.28
CA ASP A 80 3.76 -6.28 2.98
C ASP A 80 2.94 -6.82 1.81
N SER A 81 1.65 -6.53 1.84
CA SER A 81 0.72 -6.76 0.74
C SER A 81 0.21 -5.43 0.22
N ILE A 82 0.66 -5.02 -0.95
CA ILE A 82 0.39 -3.71 -1.54
C ILE A 82 -0.49 -3.86 -2.77
N TYR A 83 -1.58 -3.10 -2.81
CA TYR A 83 -2.54 -3.06 -3.91
C TYR A 83 -2.66 -1.63 -4.45
N GLY A 84 -2.21 -1.40 -5.69
CA GLY A 84 -2.35 -0.10 -6.38
C GLY A 84 -3.82 0.21 -6.71
N ASN A 85 -4.54 -0.81 -7.14
CA ASN A 85 -5.92 -0.74 -7.66
C ASN A 85 -6.00 0.08 -8.95
N THR A 86 -6.56 1.31 -8.95
CA THR A 86 -6.80 2.03 -10.21
C THR A 86 -6.13 3.39 -10.27
N GLY A 87 -5.40 3.62 -11.36
CA GLY A 87 -4.67 4.86 -11.59
C GLY A 87 -3.21 4.61 -11.89
N SER A 88 -2.42 5.67 -11.95
CA SER A 88 -0.98 5.54 -12.21
C SER A 88 -0.20 5.63 -10.90
N ASP A 89 0.16 4.48 -10.36
CA ASP A 89 0.68 4.35 -9.02
C ASP A 89 2.20 4.17 -8.97
N THR A 90 2.78 4.51 -7.83
CA THR A 90 4.18 4.21 -7.52
C THR A 90 4.22 3.41 -6.22
N LEU A 91 4.59 2.13 -6.35
CA LEU A 91 4.51 1.15 -5.28
C LEU A 91 5.92 0.69 -4.88
N PHE A 92 6.21 0.77 -3.59
CA PHE A 92 7.49 0.38 -3.01
C PHE A 92 7.27 -0.67 -1.92
N GLY A 93 7.82 -1.87 -2.07
CA GLY A 93 7.90 -2.85 -0.97
C GLY A 93 8.91 -2.40 0.08
N ASN A 94 10.13 -2.20 -0.29
CA ASN A 94 11.37 -1.88 0.44
C ASN A 94 12.01 -3.10 1.11
N GLU A 95 11.85 -3.32 2.42
CA GLU A 95 12.56 -4.38 3.14
C GLU A 95 11.67 -5.60 3.36
N SER A 96 12.29 -6.79 3.32
CA SER A 96 11.64 -8.10 3.49
C SER A 96 10.94 -8.62 2.22
N ASN A 97 10.03 -9.58 2.34
CA ASN A 97 9.45 -10.21 1.17
C ASN A 97 8.03 -9.70 0.94
N ASP A 98 7.88 -8.92 -0.09
CA ASP A 98 6.65 -8.20 -0.36
C ASP A 98 5.82 -8.82 -1.49
N THR A 99 4.53 -8.57 -1.44
CA THR A 99 3.61 -8.89 -2.52
C THR A 99 2.95 -7.61 -3.02
N ILE A 100 3.23 -7.25 -4.26
CA ILE A 100 2.73 -6.02 -4.87
C ILE A 100 1.82 -6.37 -6.04
N ASN A 101 0.63 -5.81 -6.06
CA ASN A 101 -0.34 -5.98 -7.14
C ASN A 101 -0.72 -4.61 -7.74
N SER A 102 -0.24 -4.36 -8.95
CA SER A 102 -0.60 -3.19 -9.77
C SER A 102 -1.45 -3.56 -10.98
N ALA A 103 -1.79 -4.86 -11.13
CA ALA A 103 -2.43 -5.34 -12.34
C ALA A 103 -3.94 -5.13 -12.35
N GLY A 104 -4.49 -4.94 -13.52
CA GLY A 104 -5.92 -5.09 -13.77
C GLY A 104 -6.65 -3.83 -14.22
N ASP A 105 -6.07 -2.67 -14.17
CA ASP A 105 -6.71 -1.43 -14.64
C ASP A 105 -6.27 -1.01 -16.04
N GLY A 106 -5.09 -1.50 -16.50
CA GLY A 106 -4.52 -1.18 -17.80
C GLY A 106 -3.91 0.22 -17.86
N VAL A 107 -3.63 0.82 -16.73
CA VAL A 107 -2.87 2.04 -16.57
C VAL A 107 -1.43 1.69 -16.18
N LYS A 108 -0.51 2.59 -16.44
CA LYS A 108 0.91 2.33 -16.23
C LYS A 108 1.33 2.66 -14.80
N ASP A 109 1.83 1.67 -14.12
CA ASP A 109 2.36 1.77 -12.77
C ASP A 109 3.89 1.66 -12.72
N VAL A 110 4.44 2.05 -11.59
CA VAL A 110 5.85 1.85 -11.25
C VAL A 110 5.94 0.98 -10.01
N VAL A 111 6.50 -0.22 -10.17
CA VAL A 111 6.68 -1.19 -9.09
C VAL A 111 8.15 -1.34 -8.76
N LYS A 112 8.49 -1.22 -7.48
CA LYS A 112 9.82 -1.46 -6.93
C LYS A 112 9.66 -2.36 -5.71
N CYS A 113 10.09 -3.60 -5.82
CA CYS A 113 9.98 -4.55 -4.71
C CYS A 113 10.93 -4.20 -3.57
N GLY A 114 12.22 -4.05 -3.84
CA GLY A 114 13.14 -3.56 -2.82
C GLY A 114 14.21 -4.58 -2.43
N ILE A 115 14.38 -4.80 -1.14
CA ILE A 115 15.43 -5.65 -0.56
C ILE A 115 14.80 -6.88 0.08
N GLY A 116 14.29 -7.78 -0.73
CA GLY A 116 13.79 -9.08 -0.32
C GLY A 116 14.62 -10.23 -0.90
N LYS A 117 14.14 -11.44 -0.72
CA LYS A 117 14.65 -12.63 -1.40
C LYS A 117 13.57 -13.34 -2.20
N ASN A 118 12.31 -13.01 -1.93
CA ASN A 118 11.15 -13.62 -2.55
C ASN A 118 10.04 -12.59 -2.75
N ASP A 119 10.39 -11.45 -3.33
CA ASP A 119 9.38 -10.45 -3.65
C ASP A 119 8.55 -10.90 -4.85
N THR A 120 7.27 -10.61 -4.78
CA THR A 120 6.30 -11.01 -5.81
C THR A 120 5.56 -9.80 -6.34
N ALA A 121 5.57 -9.61 -7.66
CA ALA A 121 4.83 -8.55 -8.32
C ALA A 121 3.84 -9.12 -9.34
N TYR A 122 2.58 -8.73 -9.23
CA TYR A 122 1.53 -8.96 -10.22
C TYR A 122 1.30 -7.65 -10.97
N VAL A 123 1.54 -7.65 -12.29
CA VAL A 123 1.65 -6.42 -13.07
C VAL A 123 0.97 -6.55 -14.42
N ASP A 124 0.59 -5.44 -15.03
CA ASP A 124 0.17 -5.33 -16.42
C ASP A 124 1.38 -5.20 -17.36
N LYS A 125 1.19 -5.47 -18.64
CA LYS A 125 2.27 -5.42 -19.64
C LYS A 125 2.91 -4.04 -19.78
N ILE A 126 2.19 -3.00 -19.41
CA ILE A 126 2.63 -1.60 -19.55
C ILE A 126 3.34 -1.06 -18.32
N ASP A 127 3.30 -1.81 -17.21
CA ASP A 127 3.91 -1.39 -15.95
C ASP A 127 5.44 -1.41 -16.02
N TRP A 128 6.03 -0.57 -15.22
CA TRP A 128 7.46 -0.55 -15.03
C TRP A 128 7.86 -1.25 -13.74
N VAL A 129 8.27 -2.51 -13.88
CA VAL A 129 8.93 -3.20 -12.79
C VAL A 129 10.39 -2.79 -12.78
N LYS A 130 10.81 -2.11 -11.73
CA LYS A 130 12.19 -1.73 -11.50
C LYS A 130 12.77 -2.59 -10.40
N GLU A 131 13.92 -3.12 -10.69
CA GLU A 131 14.88 -3.80 -9.82
C GLU A 131 14.32 -4.59 -8.61
N ASN A 132 14.88 -5.76 -8.41
CA ASN A 132 14.71 -6.60 -7.22
C ASN A 132 13.28 -7.16 -6.97
N CYS A 133 12.51 -7.46 -8.02
CA CYS A 133 11.36 -8.34 -7.91
C CYS A 133 11.76 -9.73 -8.40
N GLU A 134 11.85 -10.73 -7.52
CA GLU A 134 12.29 -12.08 -7.87
C GLU A 134 11.22 -12.84 -8.66
N ASN A 135 9.95 -12.60 -8.34
CA ASN A 135 8.82 -13.25 -8.97
C ASN A 135 7.91 -12.20 -9.64
N VAL A 136 7.90 -12.14 -10.95
CA VAL A 136 7.04 -11.21 -11.70
C VAL A 136 6.02 -11.97 -12.51
N PHE A 137 4.75 -11.74 -12.25
CA PHE A 137 3.62 -12.35 -12.95
C PHE A 137 2.89 -11.30 -13.80
N LEU A 138 2.93 -11.49 -15.12
CA LEU A 138 2.15 -10.67 -16.04
C LEU A 138 0.71 -11.14 -16.06
N LEU A 139 -0.21 -10.31 -15.65
CA LEU A 139 -1.64 -10.56 -15.81
C LEU A 139 -2.09 -10.01 -17.17
N VAL A 140 -2.23 -10.93 -18.12
CA VAL A 140 -2.78 -10.61 -19.46
C VAL A 140 -4.30 -10.72 -19.33
N ARG A 141 -5.02 -9.61 -19.48
CA ARG A 141 -6.46 -9.70 -19.72
C ARG A 141 -6.67 -10.50 -21.00
N SER A 142 -7.29 -11.66 -20.91
CA SER A 142 -7.83 -12.33 -22.08
C SER A 142 -8.87 -11.38 -22.67
N GLY A 143 -8.49 -10.66 -23.71
CA GLY A 143 -9.41 -9.82 -24.44
C GLY A 143 -10.58 -10.70 -24.89
N GLY A 144 -11.75 -10.44 -24.37
CA GLY A 144 -12.97 -10.98 -24.92
C GLY A 144 -13.05 -10.56 -26.38
N ALA A 145 -13.09 -11.54 -27.23
CA ALA A 145 -13.37 -11.36 -28.64
C ALA A 145 -14.83 -10.91 -28.82
#